data_554901046ec4d487e859a7ad784bb7f8
#
_entry.id   554901046ec4d487e859a7ad784bb7f8
#
_cell.length_a   1.000
_cell.length_b   1.000
_cell.length_c   1.000
_cell.angle_alpha   90.00
_cell.angle_beta   90.00
_cell.angle_gamma   90.00
#
_symmetry.space_group_name_H-M   'P 1'
#
loop_
_entity.id
_entity.type
_entity.pdbx_description
1 polymer ?
#
loop_
_entity_poly.entity_id
_entity_poly.type
_entity_poly.pdbx_seq_one_letter_code
_entity_poly.pdbx_strand_id
1 'polypeptide(L)'
;MKIGLLGCGGMGITHNLALKALSEKLDIGVVALADTRDEFLEKAAVQWPGAKKYRSGMDLIQKEKLDLLHICLPSYLHTEHAVAAMERGMNVFIEKPVCLTQEECRTLLETKKRTGVQVMVGQVVRIFDEYRYLKQVYDEKTYGELKSVVMSRIGGAANWGFENWFHNEAKSGTVILDLHIHDLDFLRYMLGEPDSFEVKATAFTSGVVNQIVTQYQFGTTFAVAEGLWDISPSLPFEARFRACFEKGTIIFEGNKDPVLMVYLPDGSSFAPELSREFEKVSYAAGINVSDLGPYYTEIKYFIECLQTKREPVIATLEEGIQSVRLALSELEAAKQYIQKQ
;
A
#
# COMPACT_ATOMS: atom_id res chain seq x y z
N MET A 1 0.86 23.73 7.52
CA MET A 1 -0.10 22.61 7.70
C MET A 1 0.30 21.82 8.96
N LYS A 2 -0.64 21.57 9.88
CA LYS A 2 -0.43 20.81 11.12
C LYS A 2 -0.78 19.36 10.91
N ILE A 3 0.20 18.49 11.13
CA ILE A 3 0.07 17.04 10.86
C ILE A 3 0.14 16.27 12.17
N GLY A 4 -0.68 15.22 12.29
CA GLY A 4 -0.58 14.19 13.32
C GLY A 4 -0.12 12.86 12.72
N LEU A 5 0.59 12.04 13.49
CA LEU A 5 1.01 10.69 13.10
C LEU A 5 0.56 9.69 14.15
N LEU A 6 -0.25 8.72 13.75
CA LEU A 6 -0.68 7.58 14.56
C LEU A 6 0.10 6.32 14.14
N GLY A 7 0.73 5.67 15.12
CA GLY A 7 1.64 4.56 14.89
C GLY A 7 3.04 5.07 14.52
N CYS A 8 4.00 4.92 15.40
CA CYS A 8 5.39 5.33 15.22
C CYS A 8 6.34 4.15 15.00
N GLY A 9 5.80 2.93 14.81
CA GLY A 9 6.54 1.72 14.44
C GLY A 9 6.73 1.61 12.94
N GLY A 10 6.96 0.40 12.41
CA GLY A 10 7.01 0.02 10.99
C GLY A 10 6.82 1.16 9.97
N MET A 11 5.63 1.22 9.37
CA MET A 11 5.29 2.28 8.40
C MET A 11 5.35 3.68 8.99
N GLY A 12 5.04 3.86 10.28
CA GLY A 12 5.13 5.16 10.93
C GLY A 12 6.54 5.76 10.90
N ILE A 13 7.59 4.94 10.99
CA ILE A 13 8.98 5.38 10.81
C ILE A 13 9.19 5.93 9.40
N THR A 14 8.72 5.20 8.39
CA THR A 14 8.82 5.60 6.98
C THR A 14 8.11 6.93 6.73
N HIS A 15 6.87 7.06 7.21
CA HIS A 15 6.11 8.31 7.10
C HIS A 15 6.77 9.46 7.86
N ASN A 16 7.28 9.21 9.07
CA ASN A 16 7.96 10.22 9.87
C ASN A 16 9.18 10.81 9.15
N LEU A 17 9.97 9.96 8.50
CA LEU A 17 11.13 10.38 7.71
C LEU A 17 10.72 11.13 6.43
N ALA A 18 9.74 10.64 5.71
CA ALA A 18 9.21 11.31 4.53
C ALA A 18 8.65 12.70 4.88
N LEU A 19 7.86 12.82 5.95
CA LEU A 19 7.33 14.08 6.45
C LEU A 19 8.46 15.04 6.88
N LYS A 20 9.51 14.51 7.52
CA LYS A 20 10.68 15.33 7.91
C LYS A 20 11.39 15.90 6.68
N ALA A 21 11.66 15.07 5.69
CA ALA A 21 12.26 15.52 4.43
C ALA A 21 11.39 16.54 3.69
N LEU A 22 10.06 16.33 3.69
CA LEU A 22 9.10 17.27 3.10
C LEU A 22 9.05 18.61 3.83
N SER A 23 9.19 18.62 5.17
CA SER A 23 9.15 19.84 5.97
C SER A 23 10.31 20.81 5.67
N GLU A 24 11.36 20.36 5.01
CA GLU A 24 12.45 21.20 4.54
C GLU A 24 12.09 22.02 3.28
N LYS A 25 11.05 21.58 2.56
CA LYS A 25 10.63 22.18 1.29
C LYS A 25 9.20 22.73 1.32
N LEU A 26 8.38 22.27 2.24
CA LEU A 26 6.97 22.63 2.37
C LEU A 26 6.70 23.18 3.77
N ASP A 27 5.76 24.12 3.88
CA ASP A 27 5.29 24.63 5.18
C ASP A 27 4.36 23.60 5.85
N ILE A 28 4.98 22.57 6.42
CA ILE A 28 4.32 21.49 7.15
C ILE A 28 5.08 21.17 8.44
N GLY A 29 4.40 20.59 9.42
CA GLY A 29 5.05 20.10 10.63
C GLY A 29 4.19 19.09 11.37
N VAL A 30 4.83 18.02 11.86
CA VAL A 30 4.17 17.08 12.77
C VAL A 30 4.12 17.70 14.16
N VAL A 31 2.92 17.98 14.62
CA VAL A 31 2.64 18.66 15.91
C VAL A 31 2.15 17.70 16.98
N ALA A 32 1.78 16.47 16.60
CA ALA A 32 1.30 15.44 17.52
C ALA A 32 1.66 14.04 17.01
N LEU A 33 2.09 13.18 17.93
CA LEU A 33 2.51 11.80 17.70
C LEU A 33 1.76 10.87 18.66
N ALA A 34 1.34 9.69 18.21
CA ALA A 34 0.77 8.67 19.09
C ALA A 34 1.30 7.27 18.78
N ASP A 35 1.75 6.58 19.82
CA ASP A 35 2.03 5.13 19.83
C ASP A 35 1.84 4.60 21.26
N THR A 36 1.39 3.38 21.38
CA THR A 36 1.22 2.72 22.70
C THR A 36 2.57 2.38 23.35
N ARG A 37 3.64 2.33 22.56
CA ARG A 37 5.00 1.98 22.98
C ARG A 37 5.88 3.22 23.06
N ASP A 38 6.33 3.55 24.27
CA ASP A 38 7.14 4.74 24.52
C ASP A 38 8.42 4.78 23.68
N GLU A 39 9.06 3.64 23.45
CA GLU A 39 10.29 3.57 22.67
C GLU A 39 10.12 4.14 21.25
N PHE A 40 9.06 3.78 20.54
CA PHE A 40 8.79 4.26 19.20
C PHE A 40 8.32 5.71 19.21
N LEU A 41 7.54 6.08 20.21
CA LEU A 41 7.06 7.45 20.39
C LEU A 41 8.22 8.42 20.62
N GLU A 42 9.17 8.07 21.49
CA GLU A 42 10.35 8.91 21.77
C GLU A 42 11.28 9.00 20.55
N LYS A 43 11.52 7.88 19.85
CA LYS A 43 12.32 7.90 18.61
C LYS A 43 11.69 8.80 17.53
N ALA A 44 10.37 8.73 17.33
CA ALA A 44 9.70 9.58 16.38
C ALA A 44 9.76 11.06 16.76
N ALA A 45 9.63 11.38 18.06
CA ALA A 45 9.64 12.74 18.58
C ALA A 45 11.00 13.46 18.45
N VAL A 46 12.10 12.72 18.30
CA VAL A 46 13.43 13.33 18.06
C VAL A 46 13.41 14.27 16.86
N GLN A 47 12.67 13.94 15.83
CA GLN A 47 12.58 14.77 14.61
C GLN A 47 11.65 15.99 14.78
N TRP A 48 10.79 15.98 15.80
CA TRP A 48 9.76 16.99 16.06
C TRP A 48 9.76 17.41 17.53
N PRO A 49 10.77 18.16 17.99
CA PRO A 49 10.98 18.47 19.43
C PRO A 49 9.77 19.17 20.11
N GLY A 50 8.91 19.84 19.31
CA GLY A 50 7.71 20.51 19.82
C GLY A 50 6.44 19.68 19.72
N ALA A 51 6.48 18.46 19.19
CA ALA A 51 5.32 17.62 19.03
C ALA A 51 4.79 17.10 20.37
N LYS A 52 3.49 17.15 20.55
CA LYS A 52 2.82 16.53 21.71
C LYS A 52 2.79 15.01 21.52
N LYS A 53 2.99 14.29 22.62
CA LYS A 53 3.05 12.83 22.65
C LYS A 53 1.83 12.25 23.33
N TYR A 54 1.24 11.23 22.71
CA TYR A 54 0.04 10.54 23.17
C TYR A 54 0.28 9.03 23.18
N ARG A 55 -0.24 8.33 24.20
CA ARG A 55 -0.26 6.86 24.22
C ARG A 55 -1.51 6.27 23.58
N SER A 56 -2.46 7.10 23.18
CA SER A 56 -3.72 6.74 22.53
C SER A 56 -3.92 7.58 21.29
N GLY A 57 -4.18 6.93 20.15
CA GLY A 57 -4.54 7.62 18.91
C GLY A 57 -5.85 8.38 19.05
N MET A 58 -6.83 7.82 19.77
CA MET A 58 -8.11 8.47 20.03
C MET A 58 -7.94 9.73 20.88
N ASP A 59 -7.04 9.71 21.89
CA ASP A 59 -6.73 10.89 22.69
C ASP A 59 -6.13 12.02 21.83
N LEU A 60 -5.22 11.68 20.92
CA LEU A 60 -4.64 12.62 19.97
C LEU A 60 -5.74 13.24 19.10
N ILE A 61 -6.60 12.43 18.50
CA ILE A 61 -7.70 12.89 17.65
C ILE A 61 -8.66 13.81 18.43
N GLN A 62 -8.97 13.49 19.68
CA GLN A 62 -9.88 14.29 20.49
C GLN A 62 -9.30 15.62 20.96
N LYS A 63 -8.00 15.66 21.26
CA LYS A 63 -7.35 16.80 21.91
C LYS A 63 -6.67 17.78 20.95
N GLU A 64 -6.32 17.31 19.73
CA GLU A 64 -5.60 18.13 18.76
C GLU A 64 -6.53 18.66 17.65
N LYS A 65 -6.13 19.80 17.07
CA LYS A 65 -6.73 20.36 15.86
C LYS A 65 -5.71 20.27 14.73
N LEU A 66 -5.92 19.35 13.82
CA LEU A 66 -5.00 19.00 12.75
C LEU A 66 -5.60 19.28 11.37
N ASP A 67 -4.76 19.59 10.42
CA ASP A 67 -5.13 19.69 8.99
C ASP A 67 -5.10 18.33 8.31
N LEU A 68 -4.18 17.44 8.75
CA LEU A 68 -3.95 16.11 8.20
C LEU A 68 -3.56 15.14 9.30
N LEU A 69 -4.13 13.94 9.28
CA LEU A 69 -3.75 12.81 10.13
C LEU A 69 -3.21 11.66 9.29
N HIS A 70 -1.98 11.21 9.59
CA HIS A 70 -1.43 9.97 9.06
C HIS A 70 -1.77 8.80 9.98
N ILE A 71 -2.36 7.73 9.44
CA ILE A 71 -2.74 6.51 10.17
C ILE A 71 -1.86 5.38 9.68
N CYS A 72 -0.85 5.01 10.49
CA CYS A 72 0.12 3.94 10.27
C CYS A 72 -0.02 2.85 11.36
N LEU A 73 -1.26 2.58 11.74
CA LEU A 73 -1.62 1.60 12.77
C LEU A 73 -1.73 0.19 12.16
N PRO A 74 -1.84 -0.87 12.97
CA PRO A 74 -2.32 -2.17 12.51
C PRO A 74 -3.71 -2.06 11.84
N SER A 75 -3.93 -2.85 10.78
CA SER A 75 -5.10 -2.70 9.88
C SER A 75 -6.44 -2.73 10.58
N TYR A 76 -6.59 -3.54 11.64
CA TYR A 76 -7.85 -3.64 12.42
C TYR A 76 -8.21 -2.36 13.20
N LEU A 77 -7.28 -1.41 13.32
CA LEU A 77 -7.50 -0.12 13.97
C LEU A 77 -7.78 1.02 12.97
N HIS A 78 -7.66 0.76 11.68
CA HIS A 78 -7.75 1.79 10.65
C HIS A 78 -9.11 2.48 10.65
N THR A 79 -10.18 1.71 10.55
CA THR A 79 -11.55 2.23 10.40
C THR A 79 -11.97 3.12 11.56
N GLU A 80 -11.78 2.67 12.80
CA GLU A 80 -12.18 3.42 14.00
C GLU A 80 -11.49 4.79 14.06
N HIS A 81 -10.15 4.80 13.85
CA HIS A 81 -9.37 6.04 13.91
C HIS A 81 -9.65 6.96 12.72
N ALA A 82 -9.83 6.40 11.51
CA ALA A 82 -10.17 7.20 10.33
C ALA A 82 -11.55 7.86 10.47
N VAL A 83 -12.54 7.12 10.94
CA VAL A 83 -13.89 7.66 11.20
C VAL A 83 -13.80 8.80 12.23
N ALA A 84 -13.14 8.57 13.37
CA ALA A 84 -13.01 9.60 14.41
C ALA A 84 -12.29 10.85 13.89
N ALA A 85 -11.25 10.71 13.06
CA ALA A 85 -10.53 11.82 12.47
C ALA A 85 -11.41 12.60 11.46
N MET A 86 -12.10 11.90 10.57
CA MET A 86 -13.02 12.51 9.60
C MET A 86 -14.14 13.29 10.29
N GLU A 87 -14.74 12.74 11.35
CA GLU A 87 -15.77 13.42 12.16
C GLU A 87 -15.27 14.71 12.82
N ARG A 88 -13.98 14.81 13.08
CA ARG A 88 -13.31 16.01 13.59
C ARG A 88 -12.91 16.99 12.48
N GLY A 89 -13.23 16.68 11.22
CA GLY A 89 -12.91 17.51 10.05
C GLY A 89 -11.43 17.44 9.65
N MET A 90 -10.69 16.39 10.06
CA MET A 90 -9.31 16.18 9.67
C MET A 90 -9.27 15.46 8.33
N ASN A 91 -8.41 15.89 7.40
CA ASN A 91 -8.06 15.08 6.24
C ASN A 91 -7.22 13.87 6.70
N VAL A 92 -7.29 12.76 5.97
CA VAL A 92 -6.67 11.50 6.41
C VAL A 92 -5.79 10.91 5.30
N PHE A 93 -4.54 10.62 5.63
CA PHE A 93 -3.72 9.67 4.91
C PHE A 93 -3.73 8.36 5.71
N ILE A 94 -4.17 7.27 5.09
CA ILE A 94 -4.32 5.98 5.77
C ILE A 94 -3.58 4.89 5.04
N GLU A 95 -2.79 4.09 5.76
CA GLU A 95 -2.11 2.94 5.19
C GLU A 95 -3.06 1.85 4.69
N LYS A 96 -2.57 1.09 3.73
CA LYS A 96 -3.26 -0.10 3.22
C LYS A 96 -3.16 -1.28 4.22
N PRO A 97 -4.13 -2.23 4.19
CA PRO A 97 -5.46 -2.10 3.59
C PRO A 97 -6.27 -1.07 4.38
N VAL A 98 -7.08 -0.31 3.70
CA VAL A 98 -7.83 0.78 4.36
C VAL A 98 -8.81 0.27 5.43
N CYS A 99 -9.30 -0.96 5.28
CA CYS A 99 -10.20 -1.66 6.21
C CYS A 99 -10.17 -3.17 5.95
N LEU A 100 -10.89 -3.95 6.75
CA LEU A 100 -10.85 -5.43 6.70
C LEU A 100 -12.21 -6.07 6.42
N THR A 101 -13.29 -5.31 6.37
CA THR A 101 -14.65 -5.85 6.21
C THR A 101 -15.50 -5.00 5.27
N GLN A 102 -16.55 -5.61 4.67
CA GLN A 102 -17.51 -4.89 3.84
C GLN A 102 -18.28 -3.80 4.63
N GLU A 103 -18.52 -4.02 5.92
CA GLU A 103 -19.17 -3.05 6.81
C GLU A 103 -18.30 -1.82 7.00
N GLU A 104 -17.02 -2.02 7.27
CA GLU A 104 -16.04 -0.94 7.39
C GLU A 104 -15.90 -0.15 6.09
N CYS A 105 -15.93 -0.83 4.92
CA CYS A 105 -15.96 -0.16 3.62
C CYS A 105 -17.12 0.83 3.52
N ARG A 106 -18.34 0.41 3.92
CA ARG A 106 -19.53 1.27 3.90
C ARG A 106 -19.37 2.46 4.86
N THR A 107 -18.97 2.16 6.10
CA THR A 107 -18.79 3.17 7.15
C THR A 107 -17.82 4.27 6.73
N LEU A 108 -16.68 3.91 6.16
CA LEU A 108 -15.67 4.87 5.69
C LEU A 108 -16.21 5.76 4.56
N LEU A 109 -16.87 5.17 3.55
CA LEU A 109 -17.46 5.92 2.43
C LEU A 109 -18.55 6.89 2.89
N GLU A 110 -19.46 6.43 3.76
CA GLU A 110 -20.54 7.25 4.31
C GLU A 110 -19.99 8.40 5.16
N THR A 111 -18.96 8.12 5.97
CA THR A 111 -18.32 9.14 6.80
C THR A 111 -17.61 10.19 5.94
N LYS A 112 -16.81 9.78 4.95
CA LYS A 112 -16.17 10.70 4.00
C LYS A 112 -17.22 11.59 3.30
N LYS A 113 -18.29 10.98 2.78
CA LYS A 113 -19.36 11.70 2.10
C LYS A 113 -20.03 12.72 3.00
N ARG A 114 -20.26 12.39 4.28
CA ARG A 114 -20.93 13.28 5.25
C ARG A 114 -20.03 14.39 5.72
N THR A 115 -18.76 14.13 5.93
CA THR A 115 -17.81 15.12 6.48
C THR A 115 -17.16 16.01 5.41
N GLY A 116 -17.09 15.53 4.16
CA GLY A 116 -16.49 16.26 3.04
C GLY A 116 -14.97 16.39 3.12
N VAL A 117 -14.29 15.67 4.01
CA VAL A 117 -12.83 15.69 4.12
C VAL A 117 -12.18 14.85 3.02
N GLN A 118 -10.93 15.16 2.70
CA GLN A 118 -10.16 14.38 1.74
C GLN A 118 -9.47 13.21 2.44
N VAL A 119 -9.50 12.05 1.78
CA VAL A 119 -8.86 10.82 2.25
C VAL A 119 -8.06 10.20 1.12
N MET A 120 -6.79 9.87 1.38
CA MET A 120 -5.92 9.12 0.48
C MET A 120 -5.45 7.84 1.16
N VAL A 121 -5.37 6.75 0.40
CA VAL A 121 -4.89 5.45 0.87
C VAL A 121 -3.45 5.24 0.42
N GLY A 122 -2.59 4.69 1.27
CA GLY A 122 -1.18 4.39 1.00
C GLY A 122 -0.98 3.24 0.01
N GLN A 123 -1.46 3.41 -1.23
CA GLN A 123 -1.29 2.44 -2.33
C GLN A 123 0.04 2.70 -3.06
N VAL A 124 1.13 2.61 -2.31
CA VAL A 124 2.46 3.05 -2.72
C VAL A 124 2.98 2.38 -4.00
N VAL A 125 2.53 1.16 -4.33
CA VAL A 125 2.96 0.47 -5.56
C VAL A 125 2.59 1.25 -6.82
N ARG A 126 1.49 2.03 -6.80
CA ARG A 126 1.12 2.94 -7.90
C ARG A 126 2.16 4.03 -8.14
N ILE A 127 3.07 4.28 -7.18
CA ILE A 127 4.06 5.36 -7.19
C ILE A 127 5.48 4.85 -7.48
N PHE A 128 5.76 3.55 -7.29
CA PHE A 128 7.06 2.98 -7.66
C PHE A 128 7.37 3.23 -9.13
N ASP A 129 8.58 3.69 -9.44
CA ASP A 129 8.97 4.12 -10.78
C ASP A 129 8.84 2.99 -11.81
N GLU A 130 9.13 1.76 -11.44
CA GLU A 130 9.02 0.58 -12.29
C GLU A 130 7.55 0.30 -12.67
N TYR A 131 6.64 0.47 -11.72
CA TYR A 131 5.20 0.30 -11.93
C TYR A 131 4.60 1.49 -12.71
N ARG A 132 5.08 2.72 -12.42
CA ARG A 132 4.71 3.92 -13.21
C ARG A 132 5.13 3.77 -14.66
N TYR A 133 6.35 3.26 -14.92
CA TYR A 133 6.81 2.97 -16.27
C TYR A 133 5.91 1.95 -16.98
N LEU A 134 5.56 0.84 -16.31
CA LEU A 134 4.63 -0.14 -16.86
C LEU A 134 3.27 0.48 -17.21
N LYS A 135 2.72 1.30 -16.30
CA LYS A 135 1.45 2.01 -16.52
C LYS A 135 1.54 2.97 -17.71
N GLN A 136 2.60 3.75 -17.80
CA GLN A 136 2.85 4.66 -18.92
C GLN A 136 2.90 3.92 -20.26
N VAL A 137 3.70 2.84 -20.34
CA VAL A 137 3.79 2.00 -21.55
C VAL A 137 2.44 1.43 -21.95
N TYR A 138 1.63 1.01 -20.97
CA TYR A 138 0.28 0.50 -21.21
C TYR A 138 -0.65 1.60 -21.75
N ASP A 139 -0.68 2.79 -21.14
CA ASP A 139 -1.54 3.90 -21.53
C ASP A 139 -1.18 4.45 -22.92
N GLU A 140 0.12 4.57 -23.21
CA GLU A 140 0.65 5.07 -24.46
C GLU A 140 0.64 4.01 -25.58
N LYS A 141 0.37 2.73 -25.26
CA LYS A 141 0.45 1.57 -26.16
C LYS A 141 1.80 1.46 -26.86
N THR A 142 2.88 1.81 -26.16
CA THR A 142 4.24 1.88 -26.72
C THR A 142 4.66 0.59 -27.43
N TYR A 143 4.30 -0.56 -26.86
CA TYR A 143 4.58 -1.90 -27.44
C TYR A 143 3.32 -2.61 -27.94
N GLY A 144 2.26 -1.87 -28.29
CA GLY A 144 0.96 -2.43 -28.72
C GLY A 144 0.10 -2.87 -27.54
N GLU A 145 -0.85 -3.77 -27.79
CA GLU A 145 -1.78 -4.23 -26.77
C GLU A 145 -1.10 -5.16 -25.75
N LEU A 146 -1.45 -4.99 -24.48
CA LEU A 146 -1.03 -5.93 -23.43
C LEU A 146 -1.73 -7.27 -23.60
N LYS A 147 -1.00 -8.36 -23.64
CA LYS A 147 -1.54 -9.72 -23.77
C LYS A 147 -1.64 -10.42 -22.42
N SER A 148 -0.64 -10.26 -21.58
CA SER A 148 -0.64 -10.84 -20.24
C SER A 148 0.25 -10.08 -19.29
N VAL A 149 -0.09 -10.15 -17.99
CA VAL A 149 0.79 -9.69 -16.92
C VAL A 149 0.78 -10.69 -15.77
N VAL A 150 1.96 -11.03 -15.26
CA VAL A 150 2.15 -11.94 -14.12
C VAL A 150 2.92 -11.18 -13.07
N MET A 151 2.35 -11.07 -11.88
CA MET A 151 2.94 -10.42 -10.72
C MET A 151 3.14 -11.44 -9.60
N SER A 152 4.20 -11.28 -8.83
CA SER A 152 4.45 -12.11 -7.66
C SER A 152 5.10 -11.26 -6.57
N ARG A 153 4.57 -11.42 -5.36
CA ARG A 153 5.06 -10.74 -4.17
C ARG A 153 5.11 -11.76 -3.04
N ILE A 154 6.32 -12.14 -2.67
CA ILE A 154 6.56 -13.21 -1.70
C ILE A 154 7.52 -12.77 -0.62
N GLY A 155 7.43 -13.38 0.55
CA GLY A 155 8.34 -13.14 1.66
C GLY A 155 8.17 -14.16 2.75
N GLY A 156 9.09 -14.14 3.71
CA GLY A 156 9.01 -14.96 4.91
C GLY A 156 7.87 -14.53 5.83
N ALA A 157 7.54 -15.39 6.79
CA ALA A 157 6.47 -15.15 7.75
C ALA A 157 6.59 -13.77 8.43
N ALA A 158 5.49 -13.04 8.47
CA ALA A 158 5.41 -11.69 9.03
C ALA A 158 5.45 -11.70 10.57
N ASN A 159 6.65 -11.88 11.16
CA ASN A 159 6.86 -12.00 12.59
C ASN A 159 7.21 -10.68 13.31
N TRP A 160 7.22 -9.55 12.59
CA TRP A 160 7.61 -8.24 13.13
C TRP A 160 6.44 -7.41 13.67
N GLY A 161 5.21 -7.89 13.51
CA GLY A 161 4.01 -7.18 13.99
C GLY A 161 3.91 -7.20 15.51
N PHE A 162 3.51 -6.07 16.13
CA PHE A 162 3.21 -6.02 17.54
C PHE A 162 2.16 -7.08 17.92
N GLU A 163 2.43 -7.89 18.97
CA GLU A 163 1.56 -9.01 19.37
C GLU A 163 1.21 -9.99 18.23
N ASN A 164 2.07 -10.12 17.22
CA ASN A 164 1.87 -11.04 16.08
C ASN A 164 0.53 -10.88 15.39
N TRP A 165 -0.02 -9.66 15.29
CA TRP A 165 -1.34 -9.39 14.72
C TRP A 165 -1.49 -9.87 13.28
N PHE A 166 -0.39 -9.96 12.52
CA PHE A 166 -0.41 -10.47 11.14
C PHE A 166 -0.94 -11.92 11.04
N HIS A 167 -0.70 -12.74 12.05
CA HIS A 167 -1.16 -14.15 12.12
C HIS A 167 -2.62 -14.31 12.54
N ASN A 168 -3.31 -13.22 12.84
CA ASN A 168 -4.73 -13.22 13.16
C ASN A 168 -5.51 -12.69 11.97
N GLU A 169 -6.30 -13.57 11.31
CA GLU A 169 -7.08 -13.20 10.13
C GLU A 169 -8.01 -12.00 10.39
N ALA A 170 -8.70 -11.97 11.52
CA ALA A 170 -9.60 -10.87 11.87
C ALA A 170 -8.88 -9.53 12.06
N LYS A 171 -7.57 -9.55 12.27
CA LYS A 171 -6.75 -8.34 12.45
C LYS A 171 -5.99 -7.92 11.20
N SER A 172 -5.64 -8.86 10.33
CA SER A 172 -4.78 -8.61 9.17
C SER A 172 -5.45 -8.84 7.82
N GLY A 173 -6.46 -9.71 7.76
CA GLY A 173 -7.00 -10.21 6.50
C GLY A 173 -6.04 -11.14 5.76
N THR A 174 -5.02 -11.69 6.46
CA THR A 174 -4.00 -12.62 5.95
C THR A 174 -3.06 -12.01 4.91
N VAL A 175 -2.30 -12.86 4.20
CA VAL A 175 -1.47 -12.47 3.06
C VAL A 175 -2.25 -11.71 1.98
N ILE A 176 -3.56 -11.96 1.90
CA ILE A 176 -4.40 -11.40 0.84
C ILE A 176 -4.58 -9.89 1.00
N LEU A 177 -4.98 -9.43 2.19
CA LEU A 177 -5.18 -8.01 2.45
C LEU A 177 -3.88 -7.29 2.85
N ASP A 178 -2.81 -8.01 3.24
CA ASP A 178 -1.56 -7.33 3.56
C ASP A 178 -0.60 -7.27 2.38
N LEU A 179 -0.32 -8.40 1.71
CA LEU A 179 0.73 -8.48 0.69
C LEU A 179 0.17 -8.51 -0.73
N HIS A 180 -0.76 -9.43 -1.00
CA HIS A 180 -1.35 -9.63 -2.32
C HIS A 180 -2.12 -8.40 -2.83
N ILE A 181 -2.75 -7.64 -1.93
CA ILE A 181 -3.50 -6.43 -2.26
C ILE A 181 -2.69 -5.38 -3.04
N HIS A 182 -1.38 -5.36 -2.89
CA HIS A 182 -0.51 -4.43 -3.62
C HIS A 182 -0.56 -4.66 -5.13
N ASP A 183 -0.44 -5.93 -5.55
CA ASP A 183 -0.42 -6.29 -6.96
C ASP A 183 -1.85 -6.32 -7.54
N LEU A 184 -2.82 -6.79 -6.77
CA LEU A 184 -4.25 -6.70 -7.09
C LEU A 184 -4.67 -5.23 -7.32
N ASP A 185 -4.31 -4.32 -6.42
CA ASP A 185 -4.62 -2.90 -6.55
C ASP A 185 -3.98 -2.28 -7.80
N PHE A 186 -2.73 -2.62 -8.06
CA PHE A 186 -2.05 -2.11 -9.25
C PHE A 186 -2.66 -2.66 -10.54
N LEU A 187 -3.05 -3.93 -10.58
CA LEU A 187 -3.78 -4.51 -11.73
C LEU A 187 -5.09 -3.76 -11.98
N ARG A 188 -5.87 -3.50 -10.92
CA ARG A 188 -7.10 -2.71 -11.02
C ARG A 188 -6.82 -1.27 -11.49
N TYR A 189 -5.80 -0.63 -10.95
CA TYR A 189 -5.40 0.73 -11.34
C TYR A 189 -4.99 0.80 -12.82
N MET A 190 -4.33 -0.22 -13.33
CA MET A 190 -3.87 -0.28 -14.71
C MET A 190 -4.97 -0.70 -15.69
N LEU A 191 -5.75 -1.74 -15.36
CA LEU A 191 -6.64 -2.46 -16.29
C LEU A 191 -8.13 -2.24 -16.01
N GLY A 192 -8.49 -1.65 -14.87
CA GLY A 192 -9.87 -1.54 -14.41
C GLY A 192 -10.33 -2.75 -13.58
N GLU A 193 -11.65 -2.95 -13.49
CA GLU A 193 -12.19 -4.11 -12.78
C GLU A 193 -12.08 -5.37 -13.64
N PRO A 194 -11.70 -6.53 -13.06
CA PRO A 194 -11.66 -7.79 -13.81
C PRO A 194 -13.07 -8.28 -14.15
N ASP A 195 -13.22 -8.86 -15.35
CA ASP A 195 -14.47 -9.51 -15.77
C ASP A 195 -14.77 -10.77 -14.94
N SER A 196 -13.69 -11.49 -14.54
CA SER A 196 -13.75 -12.68 -13.70
C SER A 196 -12.40 -12.97 -13.06
N PHE A 197 -12.40 -13.80 -12.01
CA PHE A 197 -11.19 -14.32 -11.42
C PHE A 197 -11.33 -15.76 -10.94
N GLU A 198 -10.20 -16.49 -10.89
CA GLU A 198 -10.08 -17.82 -10.30
C GLU A 198 -8.95 -17.85 -9.27
N VAL A 199 -9.19 -18.51 -8.14
CA VAL A 199 -8.24 -18.56 -7.01
C VAL A 199 -7.75 -19.98 -6.78
N LYS A 200 -6.45 -20.10 -6.52
CA LYS A 200 -5.79 -21.24 -5.86
C LYS A 200 -5.13 -20.72 -4.58
N ALA A 201 -5.25 -21.47 -3.50
CA ALA A 201 -4.73 -21.04 -2.22
C ALA A 201 -4.19 -22.20 -1.38
N THR A 202 -3.29 -21.89 -0.47
CA THR A 202 -2.72 -22.84 0.49
C THR A 202 -2.68 -22.24 1.89
N ALA A 203 -2.96 -23.06 2.89
CA ALA A 203 -2.76 -22.78 4.30
C ALA A 203 -1.69 -23.70 4.85
N PHE A 204 -0.58 -23.17 5.37
CA PHE A 204 0.48 -23.98 5.99
C PHE A 204 0.14 -24.38 7.42
N THR A 205 -0.67 -23.56 8.09
CA THR A 205 -1.24 -23.84 9.40
C THR A 205 -2.75 -23.73 9.34
N SER A 206 -3.46 -24.46 10.18
CA SER A 206 -4.93 -24.52 10.15
C SER A 206 -5.55 -23.10 10.21
N GLY A 207 -6.34 -22.77 9.22
CA GLY A 207 -7.24 -21.62 9.21
C GLY A 207 -6.67 -20.28 8.68
N VAL A 208 -5.38 -20.21 8.34
CA VAL A 208 -4.78 -18.96 7.82
C VAL A 208 -4.27 -19.16 6.40
N VAL A 209 -4.76 -18.37 5.45
CA VAL A 209 -4.28 -18.38 4.06
C VAL A 209 -2.87 -17.79 4.05
N ASN A 210 -1.87 -18.58 3.63
CA ASN A 210 -0.47 -18.17 3.53
C ASN A 210 -0.03 -17.93 2.09
N GLN A 211 -0.65 -18.60 1.13
CA GLN A 211 -0.40 -18.40 -0.29
C GLN A 211 -1.71 -18.28 -1.05
N ILE A 212 -1.73 -17.35 -1.99
CA ILE A 212 -2.80 -17.19 -2.97
C ILE A 212 -2.18 -16.97 -4.34
N VAL A 213 -2.78 -17.59 -5.35
CA VAL A 213 -2.56 -17.28 -6.76
C VAL A 213 -3.92 -17.01 -7.37
N THR A 214 -4.13 -15.79 -7.84
CA THR A 214 -5.36 -15.40 -8.53
C THR A 214 -5.06 -15.14 -9.99
N GLN A 215 -5.84 -15.76 -10.85
CA GLN A 215 -5.88 -15.48 -12.29
C GLN A 215 -7.10 -14.61 -12.58
N TYR A 216 -6.89 -13.48 -13.22
CA TYR A 216 -7.93 -12.51 -13.60
C TYR A 216 -8.09 -12.47 -15.11
N GLN A 217 -9.29 -12.15 -15.58
CA GLN A 217 -9.58 -11.85 -16.98
C GLN A 217 -10.02 -10.38 -17.11
N PHE A 218 -9.39 -9.65 -18.05
CA PHE A 218 -9.69 -8.25 -18.41
C PHE A 218 -9.88 -8.17 -19.93
N GLY A 219 -11.09 -8.36 -20.43
CA GLY A 219 -11.34 -8.46 -21.87
C GLY A 219 -10.53 -9.60 -22.49
N THR A 220 -9.58 -9.27 -23.36
CA THR A 220 -8.67 -10.25 -24.00
C THR A 220 -7.34 -10.44 -23.26
N THR A 221 -7.08 -9.65 -22.22
CA THR A 221 -5.85 -9.73 -21.40
C THR A 221 -6.09 -10.59 -20.18
N PHE A 222 -5.20 -11.53 -19.90
CA PHE A 222 -5.22 -12.20 -18.60
C PHE A 222 -4.11 -11.67 -17.69
N ALA A 223 -4.37 -11.64 -16.39
CA ALA A 223 -3.39 -11.31 -15.38
C ALA A 223 -3.30 -12.39 -14.31
N VAL A 224 -2.15 -12.52 -13.68
CA VAL A 224 -1.95 -13.40 -12.54
C VAL A 224 -1.26 -12.59 -11.45
N ALA A 225 -1.75 -12.69 -10.22
CA ALA A 225 -1.06 -12.19 -9.05
C ALA A 225 -0.87 -13.32 -8.03
N GLU A 226 0.36 -13.43 -7.52
CA GLU A 226 0.75 -14.34 -6.45
C GLU A 226 1.10 -13.54 -5.19
N GLY A 227 0.56 -13.95 -4.04
CA GLY A 227 0.96 -13.48 -2.73
C GLY A 227 1.37 -14.66 -1.85
N LEU A 228 2.53 -14.57 -1.19
CA LEU A 228 3.01 -15.63 -0.31
C LEU A 228 3.66 -15.06 0.94
N TRP A 229 3.19 -15.50 2.12
CA TRP A 229 3.95 -15.52 3.35
C TRP A 229 4.41 -16.95 3.64
N ASP A 230 5.68 -17.22 3.36
CA ASP A 230 6.26 -18.54 3.60
C ASP A 230 6.32 -18.87 5.09
N ILE A 231 6.36 -20.17 5.41
CA ILE A 231 6.55 -20.64 6.78
C ILE A 231 7.95 -20.27 7.31
N SER A 232 8.93 -20.17 6.42
CA SER A 232 10.30 -19.79 6.78
C SER A 232 10.43 -18.28 6.91
N PRO A 233 10.79 -17.74 8.08
CA PRO A 233 11.03 -16.30 8.23
C PRO A 233 12.29 -15.82 7.49
N SER A 234 13.14 -16.73 7.02
CA SER A 234 14.37 -16.43 6.28
C SER A 234 14.19 -16.34 4.76
N LEU A 235 13.00 -16.65 4.23
CA LEU A 235 12.73 -16.42 2.81
C LEU A 235 12.88 -14.92 2.52
N PRO A 236 13.79 -14.53 1.61
CA PRO A 236 13.95 -13.12 1.27
C PRO A 236 12.67 -12.57 0.62
N PHE A 237 12.42 -11.29 0.87
CA PHE A 237 11.33 -10.62 0.18
C PHE A 237 11.64 -10.45 -1.31
N GLU A 238 10.67 -10.78 -2.16
CA GLU A 238 10.73 -10.60 -3.60
C GLU A 238 9.46 -9.94 -4.11
N ALA A 239 9.62 -8.93 -4.96
CA ALA A 239 8.55 -8.35 -5.76
C ALA A 239 8.99 -8.37 -7.23
N ARG A 240 8.15 -8.90 -8.11
CA ARG A 240 8.43 -8.99 -9.54
C ARG A 240 7.16 -8.89 -10.37
N PHE A 241 7.33 -8.46 -11.63
CA PHE A 241 6.31 -8.63 -12.66
C PHE A 241 6.94 -8.94 -14.02
N ARG A 242 6.15 -9.59 -14.88
CA ARG A 242 6.40 -9.76 -16.31
C ARG A 242 5.14 -9.36 -17.07
N ALA A 243 5.25 -8.35 -17.93
CA ALA A 243 4.18 -7.86 -18.79
C ALA A 243 4.54 -8.13 -20.25
N CYS A 244 3.71 -8.91 -20.95
CA CYS A 244 3.91 -9.28 -22.35
C CYS A 244 2.94 -8.47 -23.22
N PHE A 245 3.51 -7.65 -24.09
CA PHE A 245 2.80 -6.86 -25.12
C PHE A 245 2.97 -7.49 -26.50
N GLU A 246 2.26 -6.98 -27.49
CA GLU A 246 2.40 -7.45 -28.90
C GLU A 246 3.81 -7.30 -29.45
N LYS A 247 4.53 -6.25 -29.04
CA LYS A 247 5.82 -5.86 -29.60
C LYS A 247 6.92 -5.72 -28.55
N GLY A 248 6.76 -6.32 -27.37
CA GLY A 248 7.78 -6.28 -26.33
C GLY A 248 7.34 -6.93 -25.04
N THR A 249 8.33 -7.25 -24.21
CA THR A 249 8.12 -7.79 -22.87
C THR A 249 8.89 -6.95 -21.88
N ILE A 250 8.22 -6.56 -20.79
CA ILE A 250 8.83 -5.83 -19.67
C ILE A 250 8.93 -6.78 -18.48
N ILE A 251 10.13 -6.87 -17.88
CA ILE A 251 10.37 -7.67 -16.68
C ILE A 251 10.93 -6.77 -15.59
N PHE A 252 10.30 -6.81 -14.44
CA PHE A 252 10.78 -6.23 -13.19
C PHE A 252 11.12 -7.34 -12.20
N GLU A 253 12.31 -7.25 -11.62
CA GLU A 253 12.79 -8.14 -10.55
C GLU A 253 13.49 -7.27 -9.50
N GLY A 254 12.84 -7.04 -8.36
CA GLY A 254 13.30 -6.08 -7.35
C GLY A 254 14.66 -6.38 -6.72
N ASN A 255 15.16 -7.61 -6.88
CA ASN A 255 16.47 -8.08 -6.38
C ASN A 255 17.56 -8.15 -7.44
N LYS A 256 17.32 -7.64 -8.66
CA LYS A 256 18.30 -7.60 -9.77
C LYS A 256 18.87 -6.17 -9.95
N ASP A 257 19.96 -6.09 -10.68
CA ASP A 257 20.51 -4.84 -11.19
C ASP A 257 20.92 -5.03 -12.66
N PRO A 258 20.28 -4.35 -13.61
CA PRO A 258 19.14 -3.46 -13.46
C PRO A 258 17.85 -4.18 -13.02
N VAL A 259 17.00 -3.49 -12.24
CA VAL A 259 15.73 -4.06 -11.73
C VAL A 259 14.66 -4.19 -12.79
N LEU A 260 14.73 -3.39 -13.88
CA LEU A 260 13.73 -3.33 -14.95
C LEU A 260 14.40 -3.49 -16.31
N MET A 261 13.88 -4.40 -17.12
CA MET A 261 14.37 -4.70 -18.46
C MET A 261 13.23 -4.75 -19.48
N VAL A 262 13.49 -4.24 -20.67
CA VAL A 262 12.61 -4.34 -21.84
C VAL A 262 13.28 -5.22 -22.88
N TYR A 263 12.51 -6.16 -23.44
CA TYR A 263 12.94 -7.09 -24.49
C TYR A 263 12.09 -6.89 -25.74
N LEU A 264 12.72 -6.72 -26.90
CA LEU A 264 12.06 -6.42 -28.16
C LEU A 264 12.14 -7.60 -29.16
N PRO A 265 11.23 -7.67 -30.17
CA PRO A 265 11.18 -8.79 -31.13
C PRO A 265 12.41 -8.90 -32.04
N ASP A 266 13.17 -7.84 -32.22
CA ASP A 266 14.42 -7.83 -32.98
C ASP A 266 15.62 -8.45 -32.25
N GLY A 267 15.40 -8.93 -31.01
CA GLY A 267 16.40 -9.51 -30.15
C GLY A 267 17.14 -8.51 -29.26
N SER A 268 16.86 -7.21 -29.39
CA SER A 268 17.44 -6.20 -28.53
C SER A 268 16.78 -6.17 -27.14
N SER A 269 17.55 -5.71 -26.15
CA SER A 269 17.04 -5.47 -24.79
C SER A 269 17.75 -4.27 -24.17
N PHE A 270 17.07 -3.58 -23.26
CA PHE A 270 17.62 -2.44 -22.56
C PHE A 270 16.96 -2.22 -21.20
N ALA A 271 17.68 -1.54 -20.30
CA ALA A 271 17.11 -1.00 -19.07
C ALA A 271 16.59 0.41 -19.37
N PRO A 272 15.29 0.69 -19.17
CA PRO A 272 14.77 2.04 -19.40
C PRO A 272 15.26 3.01 -18.31
N GLU A 273 15.44 4.27 -18.69
CA GLU A 273 15.66 5.33 -17.72
C GLU A 273 14.36 5.56 -16.94
N LEU A 274 14.45 5.46 -15.61
CA LEU A 274 13.33 5.71 -14.72
C LEU A 274 13.43 7.15 -14.19
N SER A 275 12.34 7.89 -14.32
CA SER A 275 12.25 9.25 -13.78
C SER A 275 12.09 9.19 -12.26
N ARG A 276 13.18 9.34 -11.53
CA ARG A 276 13.20 9.35 -10.06
C ARG A 276 13.10 10.78 -9.55
N GLU A 277 12.06 11.08 -8.77
CA GLU A 277 11.92 12.37 -8.09
C GLU A 277 12.79 12.48 -6.82
N PHE A 278 13.28 11.36 -6.32
CA PHE A 278 14.06 11.29 -5.09
C PHE A 278 15.30 10.40 -5.28
N GLU A 279 16.46 10.82 -4.76
CA GLU A 279 17.64 9.96 -4.74
C GLU A 279 17.40 8.75 -3.84
N LYS A 280 17.88 7.57 -4.27
CA LYS A 280 17.78 6.35 -3.45
C LYS A 280 18.45 6.60 -2.09
N VAL A 281 17.64 6.76 -1.06
CA VAL A 281 18.14 6.73 0.31
C VAL A 281 17.99 5.30 0.80
N SER A 282 19.11 4.59 0.89
CA SER A 282 19.13 3.25 1.51
C SER A 282 18.66 3.38 2.95
N TYR A 283 17.57 2.72 3.28
CA TYR A 283 16.92 2.82 4.57
C TYR A 283 16.63 1.44 5.14
N ALA A 284 17.28 1.12 6.26
CA ALA A 284 17.07 -0.12 6.99
C ALA A 284 16.05 0.11 8.13
N ALA A 285 14.76 0.00 7.85
CA ALA A 285 13.70 0.20 8.85
C ALA A 285 13.13 -1.11 9.43
N GLY A 286 13.71 -2.26 9.12
CA GLY A 286 13.20 -3.55 9.61
C GLY A 286 11.86 -3.99 9.03
N ILE A 287 11.38 -3.28 8.02
CA ILE A 287 10.27 -3.61 7.13
C ILE A 287 10.82 -3.66 5.70
N ASN A 288 10.12 -4.33 4.79
CA ASN A 288 10.51 -4.51 3.38
C ASN A 288 10.48 -3.19 2.57
N VAL A 289 10.90 -2.08 3.18
CA VAL A 289 11.02 -0.77 2.54
C VAL A 289 12.47 -0.60 2.13
N SER A 290 12.73 -0.75 0.84
CA SER A 290 14.07 -0.61 0.25
C SER A 290 14.38 0.83 -0.19
N ASP A 291 13.37 1.66 -0.38
CA ASP A 291 13.48 3.02 -0.89
C ASP A 291 12.41 3.93 -0.28
N LEU A 292 12.82 5.08 0.25
CA LEU A 292 11.92 6.08 0.80
C LEU A 292 11.19 6.88 -0.30
N GLY A 293 11.76 6.93 -1.52
CA GLY A 293 11.29 7.79 -2.61
C GLY A 293 9.82 7.66 -2.95
N PRO A 294 9.27 6.46 -3.17
CA PRO A 294 7.86 6.27 -3.46
C PRO A 294 6.93 6.79 -2.34
N TYR A 295 7.27 6.53 -1.07
CA TYR A 295 6.51 7.02 0.09
C TYR A 295 6.60 8.54 0.23
N TYR A 296 7.78 9.12 -0.01
CA TYR A 296 7.95 10.57 -0.06
C TYR A 296 7.06 11.18 -1.15
N THR A 297 7.05 10.58 -2.33
CA THR A 297 6.30 11.08 -3.50
C THR A 297 4.79 11.01 -3.28
N GLU A 298 4.27 9.90 -2.74
CA GLU A 298 2.82 9.79 -2.48
C GLU A 298 2.35 10.75 -1.38
N ILE A 299 3.12 10.90 -0.30
CA ILE A 299 2.80 11.83 0.79
C ILE A 299 2.86 13.27 0.28
N LYS A 300 3.90 13.64 -0.49
CA LYS A 300 4.02 14.93 -1.13
C LYS A 300 2.81 15.24 -2.01
N TYR A 301 2.42 14.30 -2.86
CA TYR A 301 1.26 14.44 -3.76
C TYR A 301 -0.01 14.79 -2.97
N PHE A 302 -0.29 14.07 -1.89
CA PHE A 302 -1.50 14.35 -1.10
C PHE A 302 -1.43 15.70 -0.38
N ILE A 303 -0.28 16.06 0.20
CA ILE A 303 -0.06 17.38 0.81
C ILE A 303 -0.30 18.50 -0.21
N GLU A 304 0.23 18.37 -1.43
CA GLU A 304 0.01 19.34 -2.51
C GLU A 304 -1.47 19.41 -2.94
N CYS A 305 -2.18 18.29 -2.98
CA CYS A 305 -3.63 18.28 -3.21
C CYS A 305 -4.36 19.11 -2.16
N LEU A 306 -4.05 18.91 -0.87
CA LEU A 306 -4.66 19.66 0.24
C LEU A 306 -4.31 21.14 0.19
N GLN A 307 -3.05 21.52 -0.06
CA GLN A 307 -2.61 22.91 -0.15
C GLN A 307 -3.27 23.66 -1.32
N THR A 308 -3.48 22.97 -2.45
CA THR A 308 -4.10 23.54 -3.65
C THR A 308 -5.61 23.34 -3.70
N LYS A 309 -6.21 22.73 -2.67
CA LYS A 309 -7.64 22.39 -2.59
C LYS A 309 -8.14 21.56 -3.79
N ARG A 310 -7.28 20.67 -4.28
CA ARG A 310 -7.57 19.73 -5.36
C ARG A 310 -7.93 18.37 -4.75
N GLU A 311 -8.94 17.71 -5.29
CA GLU A 311 -9.21 16.31 -4.92
C GLU A 311 -8.06 15.40 -5.40
N PRO A 312 -7.61 14.44 -4.59
CA PRO A 312 -6.67 13.42 -5.06
C PRO A 312 -7.37 12.55 -6.10
N VAL A 313 -6.64 12.23 -7.19
CA VAL A 313 -7.10 11.33 -8.25
C VAL A 313 -6.32 10.02 -8.28
N ILE A 314 -5.31 9.90 -7.42
CA ILE A 314 -4.51 8.68 -7.26
C ILE A 314 -4.78 8.13 -5.86
N ALA A 315 -5.07 6.84 -5.77
CA ALA A 315 -5.28 6.13 -4.50
C ALA A 315 -6.33 6.78 -3.58
N THR A 316 -7.46 7.18 -4.16
CA THR A 316 -8.60 7.71 -3.39
C THR A 316 -9.15 6.65 -2.42
N LEU A 317 -9.93 7.09 -1.44
CA LEU A 317 -10.61 6.16 -0.54
C LEU A 317 -11.49 5.17 -1.31
N GLU A 318 -12.20 5.65 -2.32
CA GLU A 318 -13.08 4.84 -3.16
C GLU A 318 -12.32 3.74 -3.88
N GLU A 319 -11.17 4.06 -4.48
CA GLU A 319 -10.32 3.08 -5.16
C GLU A 319 -9.71 2.06 -4.18
N GLY A 320 -9.20 2.52 -3.03
CA GLY A 320 -8.67 1.64 -1.99
C GLY A 320 -9.74 0.67 -1.46
N ILE A 321 -10.98 1.15 -1.32
CA ILE A 321 -12.11 0.30 -0.92
C ILE A 321 -12.47 -0.72 -2.00
N GLN A 322 -12.42 -0.37 -3.29
CA GLN A 322 -12.67 -1.37 -4.34
C GLN A 322 -11.58 -2.46 -4.35
N SER A 323 -10.33 -2.12 -4.09
CA SER A 323 -9.27 -3.12 -3.94
C SER A 323 -9.51 -4.04 -2.72
N VAL A 324 -9.94 -3.47 -1.59
CA VAL A 324 -10.36 -4.29 -0.42
C VAL A 324 -11.54 -5.20 -0.75
N ARG A 325 -12.56 -4.72 -1.45
CA ARG A 325 -13.73 -5.54 -1.83
C ARG A 325 -13.35 -6.73 -2.70
N LEU A 326 -12.49 -6.52 -3.70
CA LEU A 326 -11.98 -7.61 -4.52
C LEU A 326 -11.15 -8.58 -3.68
N ALA A 327 -10.23 -8.09 -2.84
CA ALA A 327 -9.43 -8.92 -1.95
C ALA A 327 -10.28 -9.76 -0.96
N LEU A 328 -11.37 -9.20 -0.45
CA LEU A 328 -12.32 -9.94 0.41
C LEU A 328 -13.05 -11.03 -0.37
N SER A 329 -13.41 -10.79 -1.63
CA SER A 329 -14.01 -11.82 -2.49
C SER A 329 -13.02 -12.95 -2.80
N GLU A 330 -11.74 -12.62 -2.98
CA GLU A 330 -10.68 -13.60 -3.16
C GLU A 330 -10.40 -14.40 -1.88
N LEU A 331 -10.44 -13.74 -0.70
CA LEU A 331 -10.29 -14.41 0.60
C LEU A 331 -11.39 -15.47 0.80
N GLU A 332 -12.62 -15.13 0.46
CA GLU A 332 -13.73 -16.07 0.53
C GLU A 332 -13.55 -17.25 -0.45
N ALA A 333 -13.16 -16.96 -1.70
CA ALA A 333 -12.86 -17.99 -2.69
C ALA A 333 -11.69 -18.88 -2.28
N ALA A 334 -10.63 -18.30 -1.67
CA ALA A 334 -9.48 -19.03 -1.15
C ALA A 334 -9.86 -20.01 -0.03
N LYS A 335 -10.71 -19.58 0.92
CA LYS A 335 -11.25 -20.46 1.97
C LYS A 335 -12.05 -21.61 1.41
N GLN A 336 -12.95 -21.34 0.47
CA GLN A 336 -13.75 -22.38 -0.20
C GLN A 336 -12.87 -23.36 -0.99
N TYR A 337 -11.79 -22.86 -1.60
CA TYR A 337 -10.82 -23.70 -2.30
C TYR A 337 -10.11 -24.66 -1.35
N ILE A 338 -9.60 -24.16 -0.23
CA ILE A 338 -8.88 -24.96 0.78
C ILE A 338 -9.82 -26.00 1.43
N GLN A 339 -11.06 -25.66 1.71
CA GLN A 339 -12.05 -26.59 2.30
C GLN A 339 -12.41 -27.78 1.40
N LYS A 340 -12.20 -27.66 0.08
CA LYS A 340 -12.49 -28.73 -0.89
C LYS A 340 -11.32 -29.71 -1.10
N GLN A 341 -10.14 -29.42 -0.53
CA GLN A 341 -8.98 -30.29 -0.54
C GLN A 341 -8.95 -31.25 0.64
#